data_80dbab3e6dcdfd8adb49f9c1fcb1f875
#
_entry.id   80dbab3e6dcdfd8adb49f9c1fcb1f875
#
_cell.length_a   1.000
_cell.length_b   1.000
_cell.length_c   1.000
_cell.angle_alpha   90.00
_cell.angle_beta   90.00
_cell.angle_gamma   90.00
#
_symmetry.space_group_name_H-M   'P 1'
#
loop_
_entity.id
_entity.type
_entity.pdbx_description
1 polymer ?
#
loop_
_entity_poly.entity_id
_entity_poly.type
_entity_poly.pdbx_seq_one_letter_code
_entity_poly.pdbx_strand_id
1 'polypeptide(L)'
;VENIQQPPLAAGLTDALGAAGLIEPNALIAVNFGLVATINKKTVVKAPDWLYVPQVHPVAEGTIRRSYTPHLEGGPVLLVMEFLSDEDYGELSVRSTPPYGKLYFYEQILQVPAYVTYDPYDTKLEVRYLENGRYVIQTADADGRVRIPGLDLWLGIWRGERLGQTMNWLRWWDSQGNLLLWSSEQAQLERLRAEQERQRAEQESQRAEQERQRAEQERQRAEQERQRADALAAKLRELNIDPDRLI
;
A
#
# COMPACT_ATOMS: atom_id res chain seq x y z
N VAL A 1 -20.19 -17.21 -13.78
CA VAL A 1 -20.36 -15.76 -13.97
C VAL A 1 -19.49 -15.04 -12.93
N GLU A 2 -18.62 -14.10 -13.39
CA GLU A 2 -17.82 -13.26 -12.50
C GLU A 2 -18.75 -12.48 -11.56
N ASN A 3 -18.39 -12.41 -10.27
CA ASN A 3 -19.15 -11.59 -9.34
C ASN A 3 -18.56 -10.16 -9.28
N ILE A 4 -19.37 -9.21 -8.84
CA ILE A 4 -19.00 -7.77 -8.78
C ILE A 4 -17.78 -7.47 -7.87
N GLN A 5 -17.40 -8.40 -7.00
CA GLN A 5 -16.27 -8.20 -6.06
C GLN A 5 -14.90 -8.55 -6.66
N GLN A 6 -14.84 -9.39 -7.70
CA GLN A 6 -13.58 -9.86 -8.28
C GLN A 6 -12.73 -8.72 -8.88
N PRO A 7 -13.26 -7.81 -9.72
CA PRO A 7 -12.47 -6.71 -10.26
C PRO A 7 -11.90 -5.76 -9.19
N PRO A 8 -12.66 -5.29 -8.20
CA PRO A 8 -12.11 -4.45 -7.14
C PRO A 8 -11.10 -5.16 -6.23
N LEU A 9 -11.22 -6.49 -5.99
CA LEU A 9 -10.22 -7.28 -5.27
C LEU A 9 -8.88 -7.26 -6.02
N ALA A 10 -8.89 -7.62 -7.31
CA ALA A 10 -7.70 -7.61 -8.15
C ALA A 10 -7.06 -6.21 -8.24
N ALA A 11 -7.88 -5.18 -8.44
CA ALA A 11 -7.41 -3.79 -8.47
C ALA A 11 -6.78 -3.37 -7.13
N GLY A 12 -7.38 -3.76 -6.00
CA GLY A 12 -6.85 -3.45 -4.68
C GLY A 12 -5.49 -4.08 -4.38
N LEU A 13 -5.28 -5.33 -4.81
CA LEU A 13 -3.99 -6.02 -4.69
C LEU A 13 -2.90 -5.30 -5.49
N THR A 14 -3.20 -4.92 -6.73
CA THR A 14 -2.25 -4.21 -7.61
C THR A 14 -1.96 -2.80 -7.10
N ASP A 15 -2.98 -2.06 -6.67
CA ASP A 15 -2.86 -0.69 -6.14
C ASP A 15 -1.93 -0.64 -4.92
N ALA A 16 -2.08 -1.57 -3.97
CA ALA A 16 -1.23 -1.61 -2.78
C ALA A 16 0.25 -1.87 -3.12
N LEU A 17 0.54 -2.77 -4.06
CA LEU A 17 1.91 -3.01 -4.53
C LEU A 17 2.51 -1.79 -5.23
N GLY A 18 1.73 -1.14 -6.09
CA GLY A 18 2.14 0.08 -6.79
C GLY A 18 2.40 1.24 -5.83
N ALA A 19 1.50 1.48 -4.90
CA ALA A 19 1.62 2.53 -3.89
C ALA A 19 2.83 2.32 -2.96
N ALA A 20 3.19 1.05 -2.69
CA ALA A 20 4.37 0.69 -1.91
C ALA A 20 5.68 0.71 -2.72
N GLY A 21 5.63 0.94 -4.05
CA GLY A 21 6.81 0.91 -4.92
C GLY A 21 7.40 -0.49 -5.12
N LEU A 22 6.59 -1.54 -4.96
CA LEU A 22 7.02 -2.94 -5.01
C LEU A 22 6.81 -3.60 -6.38
N ILE A 23 6.37 -2.84 -7.38
CA ILE A 23 6.24 -3.35 -8.74
C ILE A 23 7.53 -3.04 -9.50
N GLU A 24 8.30 -4.07 -9.78
CA GLU A 24 9.53 -3.95 -10.57
C GLU A 24 9.22 -3.49 -12.02
N PRO A 25 10.12 -2.73 -12.68
CA PRO A 25 9.88 -2.17 -14.01
C PRO A 25 9.55 -3.22 -15.09
N ASN A 26 10.10 -4.44 -14.95
CA ASN A 26 9.89 -5.54 -15.88
C ASN A 26 8.89 -6.59 -15.35
N ALA A 27 8.18 -6.29 -14.28
CA ALA A 27 7.14 -7.19 -13.78
C ALA A 27 5.86 -7.08 -14.62
N LEU A 28 5.13 -8.18 -14.70
CA LEU A 28 3.79 -8.22 -15.27
C LEU A 28 2.80 -8.56 -14.15
N ILE A 29 1.89 -7.64 -13.88
CA ILE A 29 0.68 -7.91 -13.14
C ILE A 29 -0.48 -7.84 -14.12
N ALA A 30 -1.32 -8.84 -14.12
CA ALA A 30 -2.46 -8.87 -15.03
C ALA A 30 -3.69 -9.50 -14.38
N VAL A 31 -4.86 -9.12 -14.89
CA VAL A 31 -6.18 -9.51 -14.39
C VAL A 31 -6.96 -10.12 -15.54
N ASN A 32 -7.59 -11.27 -15.34
CA ASN A 32 -8.31 -12.00 -16.39
C ASN A 32 -7.50 -12.17 -17.68
N PHE A 33 -6.23 -12.51 -17.52
CA PHE A 33 -5.26 -12.47 -18.61
C PHE A 33 -4.76 -13.87 -18.99
N GLY A 34 -4.74 -14.18 -20.28
CA GLY A 34 -4.44 -15.52 -20.79
C GLY A 34 -3.02 -15.99 -20.52
N LEU A 35 -2.86 -17.01 -19.69
CA LEU A 35 -1.63 -17.82 -19.57
C LEU A 35 -1.69 -18.95 -20.60
N VAL A 36 -0.65 -19.04 -21.41
CA VAL A 36 -0.59 -19.96 -22.57
C VAL A 36 0.46 -21.03 -22.36
N ALA A 37 0.11 -22.27 -22.64
CA ALA A 37 1.05 -23.37 -22.75
C ALA A 37 0.70 -24.27 -23.94
N THR A 38 1.68 -25.00 -24.46
CA THR A 38 1.48 -26.01 -25.51
C THR A 38 1.54 -27.40 -24.91
N ILE A 39 0.44 -28.15 -24.96
CA ILE A 39 0.33 -29.50 -24.44
C ILE A 39 -0.03 -30.43 -25.61
N ASN A 40 0.79 -31.43 -25.87
CA ASN A 40 0.58 -32.39 -26.98
C ASN A 40 0.30 -31.67 -28.31
N LYS A 41 1.10 -30.66 -28.65
CA LYS A 41 0.99 -29.82 -29.85
C LYS A 41 -0.32 -29.00 -29.94
N LYS A 42 -1.07 -28.88 -28.87
CA LYS A 42 -2.27 -28.04 -28.79
C LYS A 42 -2.05 -26.88 -27.82
N THR A 43 -2.46 -25.70 -28.21
CA THR A 43 -2.46 -24.53 -27.39
C THR A 43 -3.56 -24.64 -26.34
N VAL A 44 -3.19 -24.44 -25.07
CA VAL A 44 -4.09 -24.37 -23.93
C VAL A 44 -3.95 -23.01 -23.30
N VAL A 45 -5.07 -22.36 -23.01
CA VAL A 45 -5.11 -21.04 -22.38
C VAL A 45 -5.97 -21.11 -21.12
N LYS A 46 -5.46 -20.55 -20.04
CA LYS A 46 -6.22 -20.29 -18.82
C LYS A 46 -6.04 -18.83 -18.44
N ALA A 47 -7.11 -18.18 -17.99
CA ALA A 47 -7.08 -16.80 -17.54
C ALA A 47 -7.37 -16.78 -16.04
N PRO A 48 -6.35 -16.57 -15.19
CA PRO A 48 -6.56 -16.36 -13.78
C PRO A 48 -7.12 -14.96 -13.52
N ASP A 49 -7.80 -14.78 -12.37
CA ASP A 49 -8.34 -13.50 -11.99
C ASP A 49 -7.25 -12.49 -11.65
N TRP A 50 -6.09 -12.95 -11.16
CA TRP A 50 -4.92 -12.13 -10.92
C TRP A 50 -3.64 -12.96 -11.04
N LEU A 51 -2.60 -12.39 -11.64
CA LEU A 51 -1.30 -13.05 -11.76
C LEU A 51 -0.14 -12.06 -11.57
N TYR A 52 1.01 -12.61 -11.17
CA TYR A 52 2.27 -11.89 -11.05
C TYR A 52 3.40 -12.68 -11.71
N VAL A 53 4.13 -11.99 -12.60
CA VAL A 53 5.37 -12.47 -13.22
C VAL A 53 6.48 -11.49 -12.89
N PRO A 54 7.55 -11.88 -12.18
CA PRO A 54 8.59 -10.95 -11.76
C PRO A 54 9.34 -10.29 -12.90
N GLN A 55 9.50 -11.00 -14.02
CA GLN A 55 10.29 -10.51 -15.14
C GLN A 55 9.73 -10.99 -16.47
N VAL A 56 9.35 -10.05 -17.31
CA VAL A 56 8.92 -10.29 -18.68
C VAL A 56 9.83 -9.57 -19.68
N HIS A 57 9.94 -10.11 -20.88
CA HIS A 57 10.64 -9.43 -21.97
C HIS A 57 9.82 -8.21 -22.42
N PRO A 58 10.46 -7.09 -22.77
CA PRO A 58 9.76 -5.95 -23.32
C PRO A 58 9.10 -6.34 -24.65
N VAL A 59 7.93 -5.77 -24.93
CA VAL A 59 7.28 -5.87 -26.21
C VAL A 59 7.72 -4.72 -27.13
N ALA A 60 7.63 -4.92 -28.44
CA ALA A 60 7.91 -3.85 -29.39
C ALA A 60 6.98 -2.66 -29.15
N GLU A 61 7.49 -1.46 -29.40
CA GLU A 61 6.71 -0.23 -29.29
C GLU A 61 5.39 -0.31 -30.08
N GLY A 62 4.30 0.13 -29.44
CA GLY A 62 2.96 0.05 -30.01
C GLY A 62 2.30 -1.33 -29.95
N THR A 63 2.98 -2.35 -29.43
CA THR A 63 2.42 -3.69 -29.26
C THR A 63 1.71 -3.82 -27.91
N ILE A 64 0.46 -4.31 -27.93
CA ILE A 64 -0.31 -4.63 -26.73
C ILE A 64 -0.23 -6.14 -26.49
N ARG A 65 0.33 -6.54 -25.35
CA ARG A 65 0.37 -7.95 -24.94
C ARG A 65 -1.07 -8.44 -24.68
N ARG A 66 -1.43 -9.58 -25.25
CA ARG A 66 -2.78 -10.17 -25.14
C ARG A 66 -2.82 -11.45 -24.31
N SER A 67 -1.67 -12.06 -24.10
CA SER A 67 -1.48 -13.28 -23.32
C SER A 67 -0.05 -13.34 -22.85
N TYR A 68 0.27 -14.29 -22.01
CA TYR A 68 1.63 -14.56 -21.57
C TYR A 68 1.97 -16.03 -21.72
N THR A 69 3.06 -16.31 -22.41
CA THR A 69 3.64 -17.64 -22.55
C THR A 69 4.95 -17.70 -21.77
N PRO A 70 4.99 -18.33 -20.58
CA PRO A 70 6.22 -18.45 -19.80
C PRO A 70 7.37 -19.06 -20.64
N HIS A 71 8.60 -18.63 -20.34
CA HIS A 71 9.84 -19.01 -21.02
C HIS A 71 10.00 -18.54 -22.48
N LEU A 72 8.92 -18.09 -23.15
CA LEU A 72 9.02 -17.45 -24.46
C LEU A 72 8.99 -15.92 -24.33
N GLU A 73 8.16 -15.39 -23.46
CA GLU A 73 7.93 -13.96 -23.29
C GLU A 73 8.53 -13.39 -22.00
N GLY A 74 9.27 -14.21 -21.24
CA GLY A 74 9.95 -13.84 -20.01
C GLY A 74 10.14 -15.02 -19.07
N GLY A 75 10.20 -14.75 -17.77
CA GLY A 75 10.39 -15.75 -16.72
C GLY A 75 9.13 -16.57 -16.40
N PRO A 76 9.22 -17.46 -15.39
CA PRO A 76 8.07 -18.20 -14.90
C PRO A 76 7.05 -17.29 -14.20
N VAL A 77 5.79 -17.70 -14.19
CA VAL A 77 4.75 -17.10 -13.36
C VAL A 77 5.05 -17.42 -11.90
N LEU A 78 5.10 -16.41 -11.04
CA LEU A 78 5.38 -16.60 -9.62
C LEU A 78 4.11 -16.91 -8.81
N LEU A 79 3.03 -16.23 -9.12
CA LEU A 79 1.80 -16.28 -8.36
C LEU A 79 0.59 -16.18 -9.28
N VAL A 80 -0.38 -17.02 -9.00
CA VAL A 80 -1.72 -16.99 -9.62
C VAL A 80 -2.76 -16.97 -8.52
N MET A 81 -3.79 -16.15 -8.69
CA MET A 81 -4.95 -16.08 -7.80
C MET A 81 -6.24 -16.29 -8.59
N GLU A 82 -7.15 -17.02 -7.99
CA GLU A 82 -8.52 -17.23 -8.46
C GLU A 82 -9.51 -16.83 -7.38
N PHE A 83 -10.50 -16.04 -7.74
CA PHE A 83 -11.58 -15.64 -6.85
C PHE A 83 -12.82 -16.48 -7.18
N LEU A 84 -13.20 -17.33 -6.23
CA LEU A 84 -14.24 -18.32 -6.46
C LEU A 84 -15.60 -17.66 -6.69
N SER A 85 -16.37 -18.24 -7.60
CA SER A 85 -17.77 -17.89 -7.83
C SER A 85 -18.70 -18.99 -7.31
N ASP A 86 -19.95 -18.64 -7.06
CA ASP A 86 -20.95 -19.53 -6.44
C ASP A 86 -21.29 -20.76 -7.31
N GLU A 87 -21.03 -20.70 -8.62
CA GLU A 87 -21.49 -21.70 -9.58
C GLU A 87 -20.41 -22.59 -10.18
N ASP A 88 -19.13 -22.34 -9.96
CA ASP A 88 -18.07 -23.05 -10.69
C ASP A 88 -16.83 -23.33 -9.82
N TYR A 89 -16.69 -24.58 -9.39
CA TYR A 89 -15.47 -25.12 -8.77
C TYR A 89 -14.38 -25.47 -9.80
N GLY A 90 -14.44 -24.87 -10.99
CA GLY A 90 -13.47 -25.09 -12.06
C GLY A 90 -12.05 -24.71 -11.70
N GLU A 91 -11.88 -23.76 -10.78
CA GLU A 91 -10.61 -23.29 -10.24
C GLU A 91 -9.84 -24.39 -9.49
N LEU A 92 -10.53 -25.29 -8.84
CA LEU A 92 -9.95 -26.45 -8.13
C LEU A 92 -9.92 -27.72 -8.99
N SER A 93 -10.27 -27.64 -10.25
CA SER A 93 -10.31 -28.80 -11.13
C SER A 93 -8.93 -29.36 -11.43
N VAL A 94 -8.73 -30.62 -11.06
CA VAL A 94 -7.50 -31.41 -11.29
C VAL A 94 -7.55 -32.21 -12.60
N ARG A 95 -8.51 -31.93 -13.49
CA ARG A 95 -8.69 -32.69 -14.73
C ARG A 95 -7.45 -32.63 -15.61
N SER A 96 -6.83 -33.77 -15.86
CA SER A 96 -5.60 -33.96 -16.64
C SER A 96 -5.84 -34.23 -18.13
N THR A 97 -7.09 -34.20 -18.58
CA THR A 97 -7.49 -34.36 -20.00
C THR A 97 -8.25 -33.13 -20.50
N PRO A 98 -8.25 -32.85 -21.80
CA PRO A 98 -8.98 -31.72 -22.36
C PRO A 98 -10.49 -31.79 -22.06
N PRO A 99 -11.09 -30.65 -21.69
CA PRO A 99 -10.47 -29.40 -21.31
C PRO A 99 -9.78 -29.53 -19.93
N TYR A 100 -8.48 -29.20 -19.88
CA TYR A 100 -7.67 -29.30 -18.65
C TYR A 100 -8.24 -28.40 -17.55
N GLY A 101 -8.20 -28.92 -16.30
CA GLY A 101 -8.57 -28.13 -15.11
C GLY A 101 -7.56 -27.02 -14.81
N LYS A 102 -7.99 -25.94 -14.17
CA LYS A 102 -7.12 -24.80 -13.80
C LYS A 102 -6.02 -25.25 -12.83
N LEU A 103 -6.37 -25.97 -11.75
CA LEU A 103 -5.37 -26.45 -10.77
C LEU A 103 -4.34 -27.37 -11.45
N TYR A 104 -4.76 -28.33 -12.28
CA TYR A 104 -3.82 -29.17 -13.02
C TYR A 104 -2.90 -28.36 -13.93
N PHE A 105 -3.43 -27.33 -14.60
CA PHE A 105 -2.67 -26.48 -15.50
C PHE A 105 -1.59 -25.67 -14.77
N TYR A 106 -1.93 -25.07 -13.62
CA TYR A 106 -0.98 -24.30 -12.82
C TYR A 106 0.03 -25.19 -12.09
N GLU A 107 -0.42 -26.34 -11.56
CA GLU A 107 0.44 -27.28 -10.80
C GLU A 107 1.39 -28.06 -11.71
N GLN A 108 0.85 -28.72 -12.74
CA GLN A 108 1.60 -29.71 -13.51
C GLN A 108 2.22 -29.17 -14.78
N ILE A 109 1.59 -28.17 -15.40
CA ILE A 109 2.03 -27.65 -16.71
C ILE A 109 2.91 -26.42 -16.51
N LEU A 110 2.42 -25.41 -15.82
CA LEU A 110 3.17 -24.16 -15.61
C LEU A 110 4.07 -24.19 -14.38
N GLN A 111 3.83 -25.12 -13.46
CA GLN A 111 4.57 -25.27 -12.20
C GLN A 111 4.68 -23.95 -11.44
N VAL A 112 3.54 -23.26 -11.28
CA VAL A 112 3.47 -21.98 -10.59
C VAL A 112 3.80 -22.18 -9.10
N PRO A 113 4.80 -21.49 -8.52
CA PRO A 113 5.22 -21.71 -7.13
C PRO A 113 4.14 -21.46 -6.10
N ALA A 114 3.27 -20.47 -6.32
CA ALA A 114 2.18 -20.14 -5.42
C ALA A 114 0.84 -20.03 -6.16
N TYR A 115 -0.15 -20.76 -5.64
CA TYR A 115 -1.53 -20.74 -6.13
C TYR A 115 -2.47 -20.35 -5.01
N VAL A 116 -3.21 -19.28 -5.19
CA VAL A 116 -4.15 -18.73 -4.21
C VAL A 116 -5.58 -18.89 -4.70
N THR A 117 -6.46 -19.33 -3.82
CA THR A 117 -7.91 -19.28 -4.03
C THR A 117 -8.55 -18.49 -2.91
N TYR A 118 -9.46 -17.61 -3.28
CA TYR A 118 -10.24 -16.83 -2.33
C TYR A 118 -11.73 -16.99 -2.62
N ASP A 119 -12.45 -17.45 -1.60
CA ASP A 119 -13.89 -17.53 -1.63
C ASP A 119 -14.48 -16.32 -0.90
N PRO A 120 -15.09 -15.35 -1.62
CA PRO A 120 -15.66 -14.17 -0.99
C PRO A 120 -16.96 -14.46 -0.23
N TYR A 121 -17.65 -15.56 -0.52
CA TYR A 121 -18.91 -15.95 0.14
C TYR A 121 -18.63 -16.54 1.52
N ASP A 122 -17.72 -17.50 1.57
CA ASP A 122 -17.29 -18.15 2.84
C ASP A 122 -16.16 -17.40 3.54
N THR A 123 -15.64 -16.32 2.93
CA THR A 123 -14.49 -15.57 3.44
C THR A 123 -13.29 -16.50 3.68
N LYS A 124 -13.04 -17.41 2.75
CA LYS A 124 -12.01 -18.44 2.88
C LYS A 124 -10.83 -18.16 1.94
N LEU A 125 -9.66 -17.97 2.51
CA LEU A 125 -8.39 -17.84 1.80
C LEU A 125 -7.61 -19.15 1.91
N GLU A 126 -7.22 -19.72 0.78
CA GLU A 126 -6.29 -20.85 0.73
C GLU A 126 -5.09 -20.49 -0.14
N VAL A 127 -3.91 -20.66 0.40
CA VAL A 127 -2.64 -20.50 -0.30
C VAL A 127 -1.98 -21.86 -0.43
N ARG A 128 -1.56 -22.21 -1.61
CA ARG A 128 -0.86 -23.46 -1.90
C ARG A 128 0.52 -23.17 -2.44
N TYR A 129 1.52 -23.87 -1.92
CA TYR A 129 2.87 -23.87 -2.49
C TYR A 129 3.11 -25.13 -3.29
N LEU A 130 3.87 -24.99 -4.37
CA LEU A 130 4.31 -26.13 -5.17
C LEU A 130 5.49 -26.81 -4.49
N GLU A 131 5.24 -27.96 -3.87
CA GLU A 131 6.24 -28.79 -3.17
C GLU A 131 6.32 -30.15 -3.84
N ASN A 132 7.51 -30.53 -4.31
CA ASN A 132 7.73 -31.80 -5.03
C ASN A 132 6.73 -32.07 -6.18
N GLY A 133 6.36 -31.01 -6.91
CA GLY A 133 5.45 -31.10 -8.04
C GLY A 133 3.97 -31.23 -7.67
N ARG A 134 3.59 -30.95 -6.43
CA ARG A 134 2.21 -30.95 -5.93
C ARG A 134 1.92 -29.73 -5.08
N TYR A 135 0.70 -29.24 -5.16
CA TYR A 135 0.26 -28.15 -4.30
C TYR A 135 -0.06 -28.63 -2.89
N VAL A 136 0.58 -27.99 -1.93
CA VAL A 136 0.37 -28.21 -0.49
C VAL A 136 -0.24 -26.94 0.10
N ILE A 137 -1.39 -27.09 0.79
CA ILE A 137 -2.04 -25.97 1.46
C ILE A 137 -1.16 -25.51 2.62
N GLN A 138 -0.91 -24.21 2.68
CA GLN A 138 -0.11 -23.58 3.70
C GLN A 138 -0.97 -23.17 4.90
N THR A 139 -0.38 -23.28 6.08
CA THR A 139 -1.03 -22.82 7.31
C THR A 139 -0.82 -21.31 7.48
N ALA A 140 -1.90 -20.60 7.78
CA ALA A 140 -1.81 -19.19 8.12
C ALA A 140 -1.10 -19.00 9.48
N ASP A 141 -0.47 -17.86 9.67
CA ASP A 141 0.08 -17.43 10.95
C ASP A 141 -1.03 -17.09 11.97
N ALA A 142 -0.62 -16.59 13.15
CA ALA A 142 -1.54 -16.25 14.24
C ALA A 142 -2.51 -15.10 13.86
N ASP A 143 -2.14 -14.29 12.88
CA ASP A 143 -2.95 -13.17 12.37
C ASP A 143 -3.81 -13.56 11.15
N GLY A 144 -3.82 -14.84 10.77
CA GLY A 144 -4.57 -15.34 9.61
C GLY A 144 -3.93 -15.00 8.26
N ARG A 145 -2.61 -14.75 8.22
CA ARG A 145 -1.88 -14.36 7.02
C ARG A 145 -0.96 -15.49 6.55
N VAL A 146 -0.76 -15.58 5.25
CA VAL A 146 0.16 -16.54 4.64
C VAL A 146 1.22 -15.81 3.83
N ARG A 147 2.50 -16.13 4.04
CA ARG A 147 3.60 -15.56 3.27
C ARG A 147 3.52 -16.02 1.82
N ILE A 148 3.77 -15.12 0.88
CA ILE A 148 3.87 -15.47 -0.55
C ILE A 148 5.36 -15.54 -0.95
N PRO A 149 5.85 -16.72 -1.34
CA PRO A 149 7.24 -16.90 -1.73
C PRO A 149 7.61 -15.97 -2.90
N GLY A 150 8.80 -15.38 -2.83
CA GLY A 150 9.34 -14.53 -3.90
C GLY A 150 8.80 -13.11 -3.97
N LEU A 151 7.74 -12.78 -3.20
CA LEU A 151 7.32 -11.39 -2.97
C LEU A 151 7.76 -10.87 -1.61
N ASP A 152 8.08 -11.75 -0.67
CA ASP A 152 8.37 -11.42 0.74
C ASP A 152 7.28 -10.63 1.43
N LEU A 153 6.04 -10.86 1.02
CA LEU A 153 4.82 -10.28 1.54
C LEU A 153 3.92 -11.37 2.12
N TRP A 154 3.06 -10.97 3.03
CA TRP A 154 1.99 -11.81 3.57
C TRP A 154 0.66 -11.40 2.96
N LEU A 155 -0.11 -12.39 2.55
CA LEU A 155 -1.48 -12.22 2.05
C LEU A 155 -2.46 -12.61 3.15
N GLY A 156 -3.48 -11.82 3.36
CA GLY A 156 -4.52 -12.11 4.35
C GLY A 156 -5.82 -11.39 4.03
N ILE A 157 -6.81 -11.59 4.90
CA ILE A 157 -8.12 -10.99 4.78
C ILE A 157 -8.22 -9.80 5.73
N TRP A 158 -8.73 -8.69 5.24
CA TRP A 158 -8.98 -7.48 6.00
C TRP A 158 -10.39 -6.94 5.72
N ARG A 159 -11.17 -6.72 6.77
CA ARG A 159 -12.50 -6.12 6.64
C ARG A 159 -12.42 -4.61 6.72
N GLY A 160 -12.91 -3.93 5.71
CA GLY A 160 -12.93 -2.47 5.70
C GLY A 160 -13.58 -1.91 4.46
N GLU A 161 -13.50 -0.60 4.31
CA GLU A 161 -14.12 0.14 3.22
C GLU A 161 -13.09 0.57 2.17
N ARG A 162 -13.45 0.40 0.88
CA ARG A 162 -12.76 0.95 -0.27
C ARG A 162 -13.78 1.29 -1.36
N LEU A 163 -13.67 2.47 -1.95
CA LEU A 163 -14.58 2.94 -3.03
C LEU A 163 -16.07 2.85 -2.63
N GLY A 164 -16.40 3.15 -1.36
CA GLY A 164 -17.76 3.08 -0.85
C GLY A 164 -18.30 1.66 -0.62
N GLN A 165 -17.45 0.64 -0.75
CA GLN A 165 -17.84 -0.76 -0.50
C GLN A 165 -17.14 -1.30 0.74
N THR A 166 -17.94 -1.70 1.74
CA THR A 166 -17.44 -2.39 2.94
C THR A 166 -17.53 -3.89 2.75
N MET A 167 -16.39 -4.55 2.62
CA MET A 167 -16.31 -6.00 2.43
C MET A 167 -15.03 -6.59 3.02
N ASN A 168 -14.84 -7.90 2.88
CA ASN A 168 -13.60 -8.59 3.19
C ASN A 168 -12.68 -8.49 1.97
N TRP A 169 -11.59 -7.75 2.13
CA TRP A 169 -10.58 -7.52 1.11
C TRP A 169 -9.40 -8.44 1.28
N LEU A 170 -8.77 -8.87 0.19
CA LEU A 170 -7.42 -9.39 0.23
C LEU A 170 -6.43 -8.22 0.31
N ARG A 171 -5.52 -8.28 1.27
CA ARG A 171 -4.52 -7.24 1.51
C ARG A 171 -3.14 -7.86 1.68
N TRP A 172 -2.14 -7.03 1.46
CA TRP A 172 -0.74 -7.35 1.66
C TRP A 172 -0.23 -6.75 2.96
N TRP A 173 0.66 -7.50 3.62
CA TRP A 173 1.45 -7.04 4.77
C TRP A 173 2.93 -7.27 4.49
N ASP A 174 3.78 -6.39 5.03
CA ASP A 174 5.23 -6.57 4.99
C ASP A 174 5.71 -7.58 6.06
N SER A 175 7.04 -7.82 6.09
CA SER A 175 7.68 -8.73 7.05
C SER A 175 7.63 -8.24 8.50
N GLN A 176 7.28 -6.97 8.74
CA GLN A 176 7.12 -6.37 10.06
C GLN A 176 5.66 -6.39 10.53
N GLY A 177 4.75 -6.90 9.70
CA GLY A 177 3.33 -6.96 9.99
C GLY A 177 2.58 -5.66 9.68
N ASN A 178 3.20 -4.69 8.98
CA ASN A 178 2.52 -3.47 8.56
C ASN A 178 1.67 -3.75 7.31
N LEU A 179 0.46 -3.23 7.32
CA LEU A 179 -0.44 -3.29 6.18
C LEU A 179 0.10 -2.41 5.04
N LEU A 180 0.22 -2.94 3.83
CA LEU A 180 0.48 -2.15 2.64
C LEU A 180 -0.75 -1.30 2.31
N LEU A 181 -0.57 0.00 2.37
CA LEU A 181 -1.65 0.95 2.14
C LEU A 181 -1.97 1.07 0.64
N TRP A 182 -3.23 1.23 0.32
CA TRP A 182 -3.65 1.67 -1.00
C TRP A 182 -3.23 3.11 -1.26
N SER A 183 -3.14 3.49 -2.51
CA SER A 183 -2.79 4.86 -2.92
C SER A 183 -3.69 5.92 -2.28
N SER A 184 -5.00 5.64 -2.15
CA SER A 184 -5.96 6.52 -1.49
C SER A 184 -5.71 6.67 0.02
N GLU A 185 -5.32 5.59 0.71
CA GLU A 185 -4.99 5.61 2.13
C GLU A 185 -3.68 6.37 2.38
N GLN A 186 -2.66 6.18 1.54
CA GLN A 186 -1.41 6.95 1.61
C GLN A 186 -1.67 8.44 1.42
N ALA A 187 -2.42 8.82 0.38
CA ALA A 187 -2.77 10.21 0.12
C ALA A 187 -3.56 10.85 1.28
N GLN A 188 -4.44 10.11 1.92
CA GLN A 188 -5.16 10.58 3.11
C GLN A 188 -4.22 10.80 4.29
N LEU A 189 -3.30 9.88 4.54
CA LEU A 189 -2.31 9.99 5.61
C LEU A 189 -1.38 11.20 5.39
N GLU A 190 -0.93 11.42 4.16
CA GLU A 190 -0.10 12.58 3.81
C GLU A 190 -0.85 13.91 4.02
N ARG A 191 -2.12 13.98 3.62
CA ARG A 191 -2.95 15.17 3.86
C ARG A 191 -3.10 15.47 5.35
N LEU A 192 -3.33 14.45 6.18
CA LEU A 192 -3.44 14.63 7.63
C LEU A 192 -2.11 15.12 8.24
N ARG A 193 -0.98 14.57 7.78
CA ARG A 193 0.35 15.02 8.23
C ARG A 193 0.61 16.47 7.84
N ALA A 194 0.36 16.82 6.59
CA ALA A 194 0.52 18.19 6.10
C ALA A 194 -0.36 19.20 6.86
N GLU A 195 -1.60 18.85 7.18
CA GLU A 195 -2.49 19.68 7.99
C GLU A 195 -1.98 19.87 9.42
N GLN A 196 -1.49 18.80 10.04
CA GLN A 196 -0.88 18.88 11.39
C GLN A 196 0.37 19.76 11.40
N GLU A 197 1.23 19.64 10.41
CA GLU A 197 2.43 20.50 10.28
C GLU A 197 2.05 21.97 10.11
N ARG A 198 1.06 22.23 9.25
CA ARG A 198 0.54 23.59 9.07
C ARG A 198 0.00 24.20 10.35
N GLN A 199 -0.79 23.43 11.12
CA GLN A 199 -1.32 23.88 12.40
C GLN A 199 -0.21 24.14 13.44
N ARG A 200 0.84 23.32 13.46
CA ARG A 200 2.02 23.54 14.32
C ARG A 200 2.76 24.83 13.95
N ALA A 201 3.04 25.02 12.66
CA ALA A 201 3.71 26.21 12.17
C ALA A 201 2.91 27.50 12.46
N GLU A 202 1.59 27.45 12.34
CA GLU A 202 0.72 28.58 12.67
C GLU A 202 0.76 28.89 14.19
N GLN A 203 0.72 27.86 15.06
CA GLN A 203 0.84 28.04 16.51
C GLN A 203 2.20 28.63 16.90
N GLU A 204 3.29 28.17 16.30
CA GLU A 204 4.63 28.71 16.55
C GLU A 204 4.71 30.19 16.10
N SER A 205 4.17 30.51 14.94
CA SER A 205 4.12 31.88 14.45
C SER A 205 3.33 32.81 15.40
N GLN A 206 2.18 32.35 15.90
CA GLN A 206 1.39 33.10 16.87
C GLN A 206 2.13 33.31 18.21
N ARG A 207 2.84 32.29 18.69
CA ARG A 207 3.66 32.39 19.90
C ARG A 207 4.81 33.39 19.71
N ALA A 208 5.52 33.30 18.60
CA ALA A 208 6.62 34.22 18.28
C ALA A 208 6.13 35.67 18.19
N GLU A 209 4.95 35.89 17.61
CA GLU A 209 4.35 37.23 17.54
C GLU A 209 3.95 37.75 18.93
N GLN A 210 3.37 36.92 19.79
CA GLN A 210 3.05 37.29 21.18
C GLN A 210 4.30 37.62 21.99
N GLU A 211 5.39 36.87 21.82
CA GLU A 211 6.68 37.17 22.50
C GLU A 211 7.25 38.50 22.01
N ARG A 212 7.20 38.78 20.71
CA ARG A 212 7.64 40.07 20.15
C ARG A 212 6.84 41.23 20.72
N GLN A 213 5.52 41.08 20.81
CA GLN A 213 4.65 42.12 21.40
C GLN A 213 4.94 42.34 22.86
N ARG A 214 5.20 41.28 23.65
CA ARG A 214 5.60 41.40 25.06
C ARG A 214 6.95 42.10 25.23
N ALA A 215 7.93 41.68 24.44
CA ALA A 215 9.25 42.30 24.47
C ALA A 215 9.18 43.81 24.08
N GLU A 216 8.37 44.16 23.10
CA GLU A 216 8.17 45.57 22.74
C GLU A 216 7.48 46.39 23.87
N GLN A 217 6.46 45.79 24.49
CA GLN A 217 5.81 46.42 25.66
C GLN A 217 6.78 46.65 26.86
N GLU A 218 7.62 45.67 27.13
CA GLU A 218 8.65 45.78 28.17
C GLU A 218 9.68 46.86 27.83
N ARG A 219 10.12 46.94 26.60
CA ARG A 219 11.02 48.02 26.14
C ARG A 219 10.38 49.39 26.32
N GLN A 220 9.12 49.54 25.90
CA GLN A 220 8.40 50.83 26.07
C GLN A 220 8.22 51.22 27.54
N ARG A 221 7.94 50.24 28.43
CA ARG A 221 7.88 50.49 29.88
C ARG A 221 9.22 50.92 30.45
N ALA A 222 10.28 50.18 30.12
CA ALA A 222 11.63 50.50 30.56
C ALA A 222 12.05 51.93 30.10
N GLU A 223 11.73 52.30 28.85
CA GLU A 223 12.02 53.62 28.34
C GLU A 223 11.23 54.73 29.06
N GLN A 224 9.94 54.50 29.35
CA GLN A 224 9.13 55.40 30.12
C GLN A 224 9.65 55.55 31.57
N GLU A 225 10.05 54.49 32.22
CA GLU A 225 10.64 54.56 33.57
C GLU A 225 11.95 55.34 33.57
N ARG A 226 12.81 55.10 32.55
CA ARG A 226 14.04 55.87 32.37
C ARG A 226 13.76 57.36 32.21
N GLN A 227 12.83 57.73 31.34
CA GLN A 227 12.45 59.13 31.12
C GLN A 227 11.91 59.78 32.42
N ARG A 228 11.10 59.06 33.19
CA ARG A 228 10.60 59.52 34.49
C ARG A 228 11.73 59.71 35.51
N ALA A 229 12.69 58.75 35.56
CA ALA A 229 13.84 58.83 36.45
C ALA A 229 14.73 60.04 36.08
N ASP A 230 15.00 60.22 34.77
CA ASP A 230 15.79 61.35 34.29
C ASP A 230 15.11 62.70 34.58
N ALA A 231 13.78 62.83 34.39
CA ALA A 231 13.02 64.01 34.70
C ALA A 231 13.01 64.31 36.22
N LEU A 232 12.90 63.29 37.06
CA LEU A 232 12.99 63.43 38.51
C LEU A 232 14.39 63.86 38.94
N ALA A 233 15.42 63.28 38.38
CA ALA A 233 16.81 63.67 38.67
C ALA A 233 17.09 65.13 38.25
N ALA A 234 16.55 65.59 37.10
CA ALA A 234 16.64 66.97 36.66
C ALA A 234 15.97 67.95 37.69
N LYS A 235 14.76 67.62 38.13
CA LYS A 235 14.06 68.41 39.14
C LYS A 235 14.81 68.47 40.52
N LEU A 236 15.38 67.36 40.93
CA LEU A 236 16.18 67.32 42.16
C LEU A 236 17.41 68.22 42.06
N ARG A 237 18.08 68.25 40.91
CA ARG A 237 19.22 69.13 40.64
C ARG A 237 18.80 70.60 40.60
N GLU A 238 17.68 70.97 40.11
CA GLU A 238 17.11 72.35 40.14
C GLU A 238 16.87 72.83 41.63
N LEU A 239 16.56 71.85 42.47
CA LEU A 239 16.35 72.11 43.91
C LEU A 239 17.66 72.07 44.78
N ASN A 240 18.83 71.94 44.08
CA ASN A 240 20.14 71.77 44.74
C ASN A 240 20.26 70.48 45.57
N ILE A 241 19.47 69.46 45.23
CA ILE A 241 19.54 68.17 45.87
C ILE A 241 20.29 67.20 44.89
N ASP A 242 21.38 66.65 45.40
CA ASP A 242 22.13 65.67 44.57
C ASP A 242 21.41 64.32 44.54
N PRO A 243 20.91 63.89 43.37
CA PRO A 243 20.14 62.62 43.20
C PRO A 243 20.98 61.41 43.59
N ASP A 244 22.32 61.45 43.41
CA ASP A 244 23.22 60.29 43.64
C ASP A 244 23.52 60.08 45.11
N ARG A 245 23.09 61.01 46.04
CA ARG A 245 23.19 60.91 47.49
C ARG A 245 21.90 60.43 48.18
N LEU A 246 20.85 60.10 47.41
CA LEU A 246 19.56 59.65 47.96
C LEU A 246 19.36 58.13 47.85
N ILE A 247 20.39 57.40 47.41
CA ILE A 247 20.38 55.94 47.32
C ILE A 247 21.21 55.32 48.37
#